data_f186f06918066cfc51895fec970be691
#
_entry.id   f186f06918066cfc51895fec970be691
#
_cell.length_a   1.000
_cell.length_b   1.000
_cell.length_c   1.000
_cell.angle_alpha   90.00
_cell.angle_beta   90.00
_cell.angle_gamma   90.00
#
_symmetry.space_group_name_H-M   'P 1'
#
loop_
_entity.id
_entity.type
_entity.pdbx_description
1 polymer ?
#
loop_
_entity_poly.entity_id
_entity_poly.type
_entity_poly.pdbx_seq_one_letter_code
_entity_poly.pdbx_strand_id
1 'polypeptide(L)'
;MSSCGILSTGSYKKVSCNFDYSIRDEDKTLDVSKYELRKNNENDSCIIRVTDISSYDYTKRIYYKRTGIEKILCYDSNQKIRYAFFEYSEARIGPRYYFDEHGNITDSIDTDAGYTICWAQAMAIGKAYAKHKMHKTEPNLILDKGNEGTYEWHFLYDDKKKRTKELVIDAKTGKVIKEYKVRVIV
;
A
#
# COMPACT_ATOMS: atom_id res chain seq x y z
N MET A 1 0.55 -33.14 19.27
CA MET A 1 -0.61 -32.82 18.39
C MET A 1 -0.95 -31.37 18.61
N SER A 2 -0.45 -30.46 17.74
CA SER A 2 -0.73 -29.02 17.85
C SER A 2 -2.05 -28.74 17.12
N SER A 3 -3.08 -28.40 17.88
CA SER A 3 -4.33 -27.89 17.39
C SER A 3 -4.07 -26.58 16.64
N CYS A 4 -4.08 -26.64 15.33
CA CYS A 4 -4.10 -25.47 14.46
C CYS A 4 -5.49 -24.82 14.62
N GLY A 5 -5.58 -23.80 15.47
CA GLY A 5 -6.81 -23.04 15.65
C GLY A 5 -7.20 -22.41 14.31
N ILE A 6 -8.24 -22.97 13.69
CA ILE A 6 -8.90 -22.39 12.52
C ILE A 6 -9.48 -21.06 12.98
N LEU A 7 -8.78 -19.95 12.66
CA LEU A 7 -9.32 -18.61 12.82
C LEU A 7 -10.63 -18.57 12.03
N SER A 8 -11.72 -18.17 12.69
CA SER A 8 -13.02 -18.06 12.05
C SER A 8 -12.90 -17.16 10.82
N THR A 9 -13.02 -17.75 9.64
CA THR A 9 -12.86 -17.14 8.31
C THR A 9 -13.91 -16.05 8.00
N GLY A 10 -14.72 -15.65 8.97
CA GLY A 10 -15.86 -14.75 8.79
C GLY A 10 -15.60 -13.27 9.05
N SER A 11 -14.62 -12.92 9.89
CA SER A 11 -14.50 -11.53 10.39
C SER A 11 -13.88 -10.57 9.37
N TYR A 12 -12.87 -11.00 8.60
CA TYR A 12 -12.22 -10.13 7.60
C TYR A 12 -13.10 -9.84 6.37
N LYS A 13 -14.07 -10.70 6.04
CA LYS A 13 -15.01 -10.49 4.92
C LYS A 13 -15.87 -9.24 5.09
N LYS A 14 -16.01 -8.73 6.31
CA LYS A 14 -16.75 -7.50 6.62
C LYS A 14 -15.89 -6.24 6.46
N VAL A 15 -14.58 -6.39 6.24
CA VAL A 15 -13.69 -5.25 6.06
C VAL A 15 -13.88 -4.70 4.64
N SER A 16 -14.18 -3.40 4.55
CA SER A 16 -14.35 -2.71 3.28
C SER A 16 -12.99 -2.47 2.62
N CYS A 17 -12.97 -2.72 1.31
CA CYS A 17 -11.82 -2.46 0.44
C CYS A 17 -12.01 -1.17 -0.38
N ASN A 18 -13.09 -0.43 -0.11
CA ASN A 18 -13.45 0.72 -0.91
C ASN A 18 -12.50 1.88 -0.62
N PHE A 19 -11.88 2.37 -1.68
CA PHE A 19 -11.11 3.60 -1.68
C PHE A 19 -11.38 4.35 -2.99
N ASP A 20 -11.39 5.68 -2.94
CA ASP A 20 -11.53 6.52 -4.13
C ASP A 20 -10.17 6.67 -4.82
N TYR A 21 -9.95 5.90 -5.88
CA TYR A 21 -8.75 5.92 -6.70
C TYR A 21 -8.77 7.00 -7.78
N SER A 22 -9.71 7.93 -7.75
CA SER A 22 -9.81 8.97 -8.78
C SER A 22 -8.62 9.93 -8.76
N ILE A 23 -8.24 10.39 -9.95
CA ILE A 23 -7.30 11.49 -10.16
C ILE A 23 -8.14 12.71 -10.54
N ARG A 24 -8.09 13.73 -9.72
CA ARG A 24 -8.88 14.96 -9.89
C ARG A 24 -8.15 15.94 -10.79
N ASP A 25 -8.87 16.94 -11.30
CA ASP A 25 -8.27 17.95 -12.18
C ASP A 25 -7.15 18.75 -11.48
N GLU A 26 -7.29 19.03 -10.19
CA GLU A 26 -6.25 19.68 -9.39
C GLU A 26 -4.97 18.82 -9.21
N ASP A 27 -5.05 17.51 -9.48
CA ASP A 27 -3.89 16.62 -9.43
C ASP A 27 -3.08 16.61 -10.73
N LYS A 28 -3.65 17.10 -11.84
CA LYS A 28 -3.02 17.03 -13.17
C LYS A 28 -1.87 17.99 -13.36
N THR A 29 -1.81 19.05 -12.53
CA THR A 29 -0.73 20.03 -12.56
C THR A 29 -0.28 20.34 -11.14
N LEU A 30 1.03 20.34 -10.93
CA LEU A 30 1.64 20.67 -9.64
C LEU A 30 2.04 22.13 -9.63
N ASP A 31 1.54 22.91 -8.66
CA ASP A 31 2.08 24.24 -8.36
C ASP A 31 3.08 24.09 -7.20
N VAL A 32 4.38 23.94 -7.55
CA VAL A 32 5.45 23.72 -6.59
C VAL A 32 5.58 24.88 -5.59
N SER A 33 5.21 26.12 -6.00
CA SER A 33 5.34 27.30 -5.14
C SER A 33 4.48 27.23 -3.88
N LYS A 34 3.45 26.40 -3.88
CA LYS A 34 2.56 26.16 -2.73
C LYS A 34 3.13 25.24 -1.66
N TYR A 35 4.30 24.64 -1.90
CA TYR A 35 4.87 23.63 -1.02
C TYR A 35 6.30 23.97 -0.63
N GLU A 36 6.64 23.71 0.64
CA GLU A 36 8.03 23.63 1.05
C GLU A 36 8.54 22.22 0.74
N LEU A 37 9.49 22.13 -0.23
CA LEU A 37 9.97 20.84 -0.71
C LEU A 37 10.55 19.99 0.41
N ARG A 38 10.29 18.68 0.35
CA ARG A 38 10.72 17.66 1.31
C ARG A 38 10.15 17.79 2.72
N LYS A 39 9.34 18.82 2.99
CA LYS A 39 8.61 18.95 4.25
C LYS A 39 7.18 18.41 4.16
N ASN A 40 6.66 18.01 5.31
CA ASN A 40 5.29 17.57 5.43
C ASN A 40 4.38 18.77 5.63
N ASN A 41 3.34 18.87 4.81
CA ASN A 41 2.20 19.77 4.99
C ASN A 41 1.05 18.91 5.51
N GLU A 42 0.61 19.16 6.73
CA GLU A 42 -0.33 18.29 7.43
C GLU A 42 -1.62 19.03 7.75
N ASN A 43 -2.75 18.34 7.57
CA ASN A 43 -4.07 18.74 8.05
C ASN A 43 -4.76 17.56 8.75
N ASP A 44 -6.03 17.73 9.14
CA ASP A 44 -6.78 16.71 9.87
C ASP A 44 -6.95 15.39 9.09
N SER A 45 -7.00 15.45 7.76
CA SER A 45 -7.33 14.34 6.88
C SER A 45 -6.13 13.68 6.24
N CYS A 46 -5.07 14.44 5.93
CA CYS A 46 -3.92 13.93 5.19
C CYS A 46 -2.61 14.62 5.55
N ILE A 47 -1.52 13.97 5.15
CA ILE A 47 -0.17 14.53 5.13
C ILE A 47 0.27 14.60 3.67
N ILE A 48 0.67 15.79 3.21
CA ILE A 48 1.14 16.02 1.84
C ILE A 48 2.63 16.31 1.89
N ARG A 49 3.40 15.63 1.04
CA ARG A 49 4.83 15.86 0.87
C ARG A 49 5.15 15.97 -0.62
N VAL A 50 5.83 17.04 -0.99
CA VAL A 50 6.36 17.24 -2.34
C VAL A 50 7.88 17.10 -2.30
N THR A 51 8.43 16.31 -3.22
CA THR A 51 9.86 16.04 -3.31
C THR A 51 10.31 16.23 -4.76
N ASP A 52 11.43 16.88 -4.96
CA ASP A 52 12.19 16.84 -6.20
C ASP A 52 12.97 15.51 -6.27
N ILE A 53 12.81 14.75 -7.34
CA ILE A 53 13.53 13.47 -7.55
C ILE A 53 14.83 13.74 -8.29
N SER A 54 14.78 14.63 -9.26
CA SER A 54 15.92 15.11 -10.04
C SER A 54 15.72 16.59 -10.31
N SER A 55 16.67 17.25 -10.97
CA SER A 55 16.51 18.67 -11.37
C SER A 55 15.29 18.93 -12.26
N TYR A 56 14.54 17.90 -12.62
CA TYR A 56 13.52 17.96 -13.66
C TYR A 56 12.18 17.30 -13.30
N ASP A 57 12.09 16.51 -12.21
CA ASP A 57 10.89 15.75 -11.89
C ASP A 57 10.47 15.92 -10.43
N TYR A 58 9.17 15.88 -10.20
CA TYR A 58 8.59 16.03 -8.86
C TYR A 58 7.68 14.85 -8.51
N THR A 59 7.62 14.55 -7.22
CA THR A 59 6.64 13.61 -6.66
C THR A 59 5.83 14.30 -5.57
N LYS A 60 4.50 14.22 -5.67
CA LYS A 60 3.57 14.62 -4.61
C LYS A 60 2.98 13.36 -3.99
N ARG A 61 3.24 13.16 -2.70
CA ARG A 61 2.69 12.06 -1.89
C ARG A 61 1.60 12.60 -0.98
N ILE A 62 0.44 11.95 -0.97
CA ILE A 62 -0.71 12.32 -0.16
C ILE A 62 -1.08 11.10 0.69
N TYR A 63 -0.69 11.10 1.95
CA TYR A 63 -1.03 10.05 2.91
C TYR A 63 -2.36 10.37 3.57
N TYR A 64 -3.37 9.51 3.38
CA TYR A 64 -4.69 9.63 3.97
C TYR A 64 -4.72 8.96 5.35
N LYS A 65 -4.77 9.76 6.42
CA LYS A 65 -4.69 9.29 7.82
C LYS A 65 -5.76 8.26 8.19
N ARG A 66 -6.97 8.39 7.64
CA ARG A 66 -8.09 7.48 7.95
C ARG A 66 -7.90 6.08 7.39
N THR A 67 -7.31 5.96 6.20
CA THR A 67 -7.18 4.67 5.49
C THR A 67 -5.76 4.11 5.55
N GLY A 68 -4.75 4.96 5.79
CA GLY A 68 -3.35 4.59 5.68
C GLY A 68 -2.86 4.44 4.23
N ILE A 69 -3.70 4.82 3.24
CA ILE A 69 -3.32 4.76 1.82
C ILE A 69 -2.55 6.02 1.46
N GLU A 70 -1.54 5.85 0.64
CA GLU A 70 -0.79 6.92 0.02
C GLU A 70 -1.11 7.01 -1.48
N LYS A 71 -1.54 8.18 -1.94
CA LYS A 71 -1.69 8.53 -3.35
C LYS A 71 -0.40 9.20 -3.80
N ILE A 72 0.21 8.66 -4.85
CA ILE A 72 1.50 9.12 -5.35
C ILE A 72 1.31 9.63 -6.76
N LEU A 73 1.64 10.90 -6.96
CA LEU A 73 1.51 11.63 -8.21
C LEU A 73 2.91 12.04 -8.67
N CYS A 74 3.28 11.63 -9.87
CA CYS A 74 4.60 11.91 -10.46
C CYS A 74 4.45 12.87 -11.61
N TYR A 75 5.25 13.96 -11.59
CA TYR A 75 5.19 15.07 -12.53
C TYR A 75 6.53 15.23 -13.24
N ASP A 76 6.47 15.73 -14.47
CA ASP A 76 7.65 16.15 -15.22
C ASP A 76 8.18 17.53 -14.78
N SER A 77 9.23 18.00 -15.45
CA SER A 77 9.85 19.32 -15.24
C SER A 77 8.87 20.49 -15.47
N ASN A 78 7.86 20.32 -16.30
CA ASN A 78 6.81 21.30 -16.57
C ASN A 78 5.66 21.22 -15.56
N GLN A 79 5.85 20.43 -14.49
CA GLN A 79 4.86 20.21 -13.44
C GLN A 79 3.55 19.57 -13.95
N LYS A 80 3.61 18.85 -15.09
CA LYS A 80 2.51 18.08 -15.65
C LYS A 80 2.56 16.63 -15.16
N ILE A 81 1.39 16.07 -14.82
CA ILE A 81 1.30 14.69 -14.37
C ILE A 81 1.73 13.72 -15.47
N ARG A 82 2.54 12.72 -15.11
CA ARG A 82 2.99 11.64 -16.00
C ARG A 82 2.40 10.29 -15.64
N TYR A 83 2.35 9.98 -14.36
CA TYR A 83 1.71 8.79 -13.84
C TYR A 83 1.29 8.97 -12.39
N ALA A 84 0.30 8.18 -11.97
CA ALA A 84 -0.19 8.13 -10.60
C ALA A 84 -0.41 6.69 -10.17
N PHE A 85 -0.20 6.40 -8.90
CA PHE A 85 -0.46 5.09 -8.31
C PHE A 85 -0.75 5.22 -6.81
N PHE A 86 -1.16 4.11 -6.21
CA PHE A 86 -1.56 4.07 -4.80
C PHE A 86 -0.79 2.97 -4.07
N GLU A 87 -0.44 3.26 -2.82
CA GLU A 87 0.23 2.32 -1.94
C GLU A 87 -0.50 2.24 -0.60
N TYR A 88 -0.55 1.04 -0.05
CA TYR A 88 -0.89 0.81 1.34
C TYR A 88 0.27 0.09 2.00
N SER A 89 0.93 0.75 2.97
CA SER A 89 2.23 0.29 3.46
C SER A 89 3.25 0.20 2.30
N GLU A 90 3.75 -0.99 1.95
CA GLU A 90 4.67 -1.20 0.83
C GLU A 90 3.99 -1.90 -0.37
N ALA A 91 2.67 -2.16 -0.27
CA ALA A 91 1.91 -2.80 -1.33
C ALA A 91 1.33 -1.78 -2.31
N ARG A 92 1.62 -1.94 -3.59
CA ARG A 92 0.90 -1.21 -4.65
C ARG A 92 -0.48 -1.80 -4.79
N ILE A 93 -1.51 -0.93 -4.73
CA ILE A 93 -2.91 -1.33 -4.73
C ILE A 93 -3.72 -0.52 -5.74
N GLY A 94 -4.76 -1.15 -6.30
CA GLY A 94 -5.64 -0.51 -7.26
C GLY A 94 -4.93 -0.09 -8.56
N PRO A 95 -5.46 0.92 -9.27
CA PRO A 95 -4.94 1.30 -10.57
C PRO A 95 -3.65 2.13 -10.49
N ARG A 96 -2.76 1.88 -11.46
CA ARG A 96 -1.71 2.81 -11.86
C ARG A 96 -2.12 3.45 -13.16
N TYR A 97 -2.18 4.78 -13.21
CA TYR A 97 -2.56 5.58 -14.37
C TYR A 97 -1.35 6.19 -15.05
N TYR A 98 -1.40 6.28 -16.39
CA TYR A 98 -0.45 7.00 -17.22
C TYR A 98 -1.18 8.13 -17.96
N PHE A 99 -0.49 9.25 -18.16
CA PHE A 99 -1.09 10.46 -18.71
C PHE A 99 -0.30 10.98 -19.92
N ASP A 100 -1.04 11.60 -20.85
CA ASP A 100 -0.47 12.41 -21.92
C ASP A 100 -0.07 13.82 -21.42
N GLU A 101 0.48 14.64 -22.31
CA GLU A 101 0.87 16.03 -22.02
C GLU A 101 -0.30 16.96 -21.67
N HIS A 102 -1.54 16.57 -21.99
CA HIS A 102 -2.77 17.29 -21.68
C HIS A 102 -3.40 16.84 -20.36
N GLY A 103 -2.83 15.83 -19.70
CA GLY A 103 -3.34 15.26 -18.46
C GLY A 103 -4.54 14.31 -18.65
N ASN A 104 -4.73 13.76 -19.86
CA ASN A 104 -5.70 12.70 -20.11
C ASN A 104 -5.07 11.34 -19.82
N ILE A 105 -5.86 10.43 -19.24
CA ILE A 105 -5.41 9.06 -18.99
C ILE A 105 -5.27 8.35 -20.35
N THR A 106 -4.08 7.87 -20.66
CA THR A 106 -3.76 7.11 -21.86
C THR A 106 -3.76 5.61 -21.63
N ASP A 107 -3.45 5.19 -20.40
CA ASP A 107 -3.39 3.78 -20.02
C ASP A 107 -3.62 3.61 -18.52
N SER A 108 -4.05 2.41 -18.13
CA SER A 108 -4.17 2.04 -16.71
C SER A 108 -3.85 0.57 -16.49
N ILE A 109 -3.12 0.28 -15.43
CA ILE A 109 -2.77 -1.07 -15.01
C ILE A 109 -3.34 -1.29 -13.62
N ASP A 110 -4.18 -2.30 -13.46
CA ASP A 110 -4.62 -2.76 -12.15
C ASP A 110 -3.47 -3.52 -11.46
N THR A 111 -2.90 -2.92 -10.40
CA THR A 111 -1.67 -3.45 -9.77
C THR A 111 -1.94 -4.65 -8.89
N ASP A 112 -3.15 -4.79 -8.37
CA ASP A 112 -3.62 -5.94 -7.58
C ASP A 112 -4.62 -6.84 -8.34
N ALA A 113 -4.60 -6.78 -9.68
CA ALA A 113 -5.35 -7.71 -10.53
C ALA A 113 -5.01 -9.17 -10.21
N GLY A 114 -6.05 -9.97 -10.00
CA GLY A 114 -5.93 -11.39 -9.62
C GLY A 114 -5.96 -11.64 -8.11
N TYR A 115 -5.93 -10.57 -7.28
CA TYR A 115 -6.10 -10.66 -5.83
C TYR A 115 -7.59 -10.58 -5.49
N THR A 116 -8.14 -11.66 -4.91
CA THR A 116 -9.54 -11.70 -4.42
C THR A 116 -9.66 -11.10 -3.02
N ILE A 117 -8.59 -11.27 -2.23
CA ILE A 117 -8.46 -10.67 -0.89
C ILE A 117 -7.75 -9.34 -1.06
N CYS A 118 -8.44 -8.24 -0.77
CA CYS A 118 -7.84 -6.92 -0.87
C CYS A 118 -6.87 -6.60 0.28
N TRP A 119 -6.11 -5.52 0.14
CA TRP A 119 -5.15 -5.03 1.13
C TRP A 119 -5.73 -4.89 2.55
N ALA A 120 -6.95 -4.36 2.70
CA ALA A 120 -7.57 -4.17 4.00
C ALA A 120 -7.95 -5.49 4.67
N GLN A 121 -8.42 -6.45 3.87
CA GLN A 121 -8.71 -7.81 4.33
C GLN A 121 -7.44 -8.57 4.69
N ALA A 122 -6.38 -8.47 3.88
CA ALA A 122 -5.08 -9.07 4.16
C ALA A 122 -4.48 -8.54 5.46
N MET A 123 -4.54 -7.21 5.67
CA MET A 123 -4.13 -6.58 6.92
C MET A 123 -4.94 -7.09 8.12
N ALA A 124 -6.27 -7.22 7.97
CA ALA A 124 -7.14 -7.73 9.05
C ALA A 124 -6.83 -9.19 9.39
N ILE A 125 -6.57 -10.03 8.38
CA ILE A 125 -6.15 -11.43 8.56
C ILE A 125 -4.83 -11.49 9.33
N GLY A 126 -3.82 -10.73 8.89
CA GLY A 126 -2.51 -10.67 9.52
C GLY A 126 -2.59 -10.22 10.99
N LYS A 127 -3.30 -9.10 11.25
CA LYS A 127 -3.53 -8.58 12.62
C LYS A 127 -4.28 -9.59 13.50
N ALA A 128 -5.28 -10.29 12.97
CA ALA A 128 -6.02 -11.31 13.73
C ALA A 128 -5.14 -12.52 14.08
N TYR A 129 -4.32 -12.99 13.14
CA TYR A 129 -3.39 -14.08 13.35
C TYR A 129 -2.29 -13.73 14.38
N ALA A 130 -1.72 -12.53 14.26
CA ALA A 130 -0.61 -12.07 15.09
C ALA A 130 -1.06 -11.47 16.45
N LYS A 131 -2.37 -11.29 16.70
CA LYS A 131 -2.97 -10.53 17.81
C LYS A 131 -2.26 -10.67 19.17
N HIS A 132 -1.93 -11.91 19.56
CA HIS A 132 -1.29 -12.18 20.87
C HIS A 132 0.25 -12.28 20.79
N LYS A 133 0.81 -12.27 19.59
CA LYS A 133 2.23 -12.42 19.31
C LYS A 133 2.91 -11.09 18.98
N MET A 134 2.16 -10.15 18.40
CA MET A 134 2.66 -8.90 17.83
C MET A 134 3.06 -7.88 18.90
N HIS A 135 4.14 -7.16 18.63
CA HIS A 135 4.54 -5.95 19.34
C HIS A 135 3.59 -4.79 18.95
N LYS A 136 3.70 -3.64 19.62
CA LYS A 136 2.86 -2.45 19.37
C LYS A 136 3.23 -1.68 18.08
N THR A 137 4.29 -2.08 17.37
CA THR A 137 4.67 -1.48 16.09
C THR A 137 3.61 -1.77 15.03
N GLU A 138 3.36 -0.80 14.14
CA GLU A 138 2.48 -1.05 13.00
C GLU A 138 3.14 -2.07 12.05
N PRO A 139 2.37 -3.07 11.59
CA PRO A 139 2.87 -4.06 10.64
C PRO A 139 2.93 -3.48 9.23
N ASN A 140 3.80 -4.06 8.40
CA ASN A 140 3.86 -3.78 6.97
C ASN A 140 3.10 -4.84 6.17
N LEU A 141 2.61 -4.43 5.00
CA LEU A 141 1.98 -5.30 4.02
C LEU A 141 2.67 -5.12 2.67
N ILE A 142 3.08 -6.24 2.08
CA ILE A 142 3.70 -6.28 0.75
C ILE A 142 2.84 -7.17 -0.14
N LEU A 143 2.78 -6.81 -1.41
CA LEU A 143 2.11 -7.57 -2.45
C LEU A 143 3.18 -8.27 -3.30
N ASP A 144 3.14 -9.58 -3.39
CA ASP A 144 4.08 -10.36 -4.19
C ASP A 144 3.36 -11.20 -5.24
N LYS A 145 3.79 -11.02 -6.49
CA LYS A 145 3.42 -11.90 -7.61
C LYS A 145 4.55 -12.90 -7.79
N GLY A 146 4.43 -14.04 -7.13
CA GLY A 146 5.42 -15.11 -7.21
C GLY A 146 5.63 -15.62 -8.63
N ASN A 147 6.75 -16.29 -8.87
CA ASN A 147 7.25 -16.71 -10.19
C ASN A 147 6.32 -17.66 -10.98
N GLU A 148 5.30 -18.23 -10.35
CA GLU A 148 4.37 -19.20 -10.97
C GLU A 148 2.92 -18.67 -11.03
N GLY A 149 2.71 -17.34 -10.97
CA GLY A 149 1.36 -16.77 -10.93
C GLY A 149 0.65 -17.02 -9.59
N THR A 150 1.39 -17.34 -8.54
CA THR A 150 0.90 -17.28 -7.16
C THR A 150 0.73 -15.83 -6.74
N TYR A 151 -0.40 -15.54 -6.13
CA TYR A 151 -0.72 -14.21 -5.63
C TYR A 151 -0.71 -14.29 -4.11
N GLU A 152 0.23 -13.57 -3.48
CA GLU A 152 0.47 -13.65 -2.05
C GLU A 152 0.51 -12.26 -1.42
N TRP A 153 -0.06 -12.14 -0.22
CA TRP A 153 0.14 -11.02 0.67
C TRP A 153 1.18 -11.39 1.72
N HIS A 154 2.22 -10.59 1.86
CA HIS A 154 3.25 -10.74 2.87
C HIS A 154 2.99 -9.72 3.97
N PHE A 155 2.56 -10.22 5.13
CA PHE A 155 2.29 -9.40 6.32
C PHE A 155 3.48 -9.50 7.27
N LEU A 156 4.24 -8.40 7.40
CA LEU A 156 5.42 -8.32 8.24
C LEU A 156 5.06 -7.66 9.57
N TYR A 157 5.46 -8.27 10.67
CA TYR A 157 5.23 -7.73 11.99
C TYR A 157 6.38 -8.08 12.96
N ASP A 158 6.60 -7.26 13.96
CA ASP A 158 7.51 -7.58 15.05
C ASP A 158 6.81 -8.37 16.14
N ASP A 159 7.41 -9.47 16.58
CA ASP A 159 6.93 -10.21 17.75
C ASP A 159 7.24 -9.47 19.07
N LYS A 160 6.70 -9.93 20.19
CA LYS A 160 6.94 -9.32 21.52
C LYS A 160 8.41 -9.25 21.91
N LYS A 161 9.27 -10.02 21.25
CA LYS A 161 10.74 -9.99 21.45
C LYS A 161 11.43 -9.12 20.38
N LYS A 162 10.66 -8.29 19.65
CA LYS A 162 11.15 -7.40 18.58
C LYS A 162 11.87 -8.14 17.45
N ARG A 163 11.44 -9.35 17.15
CA ARG A 163 11.95 -10.13 16.01
C ARG A 163 10.96 -10.04 14.89
N THR A 164 11.40 -9.63 13.71
CA THR A 164 10.54 -9.54 12.53
C THR A 164 10.09 -10.92 12.07
N LYS A 165 8.80 -11.05 11.88
CA LYS A 165 8.09 -12.20 11.37
C LYS A 165 7.39 -11.83 10.08
N GLU A 166 7.31 -12.77 9.19
CA GLU A 166 6.61 -12.66 7.93
C GLU A 166 5.54 -13.74 7.85
N LEU A 167 4.33 -13.33 7.59
CA LEU A 167 3.17 -14.18 7.40
C LEU A 167 2.75 -14.13 5.95
N VAL A 168 2.74 -15.26 5.27
CA VAL A 168 2.28 -15.39 3.88
C VAL A 168 0.80 -15.75 3.89
N ILE A 169 0.00 -14.95 3.18
CA ILE A 169 -1.45 -15.09 3.07
C ILE A 169 -1.80 -15.30 1.59
N ASP A 170 -2.47 -16.37 1.29
CA ASP A 170 -3.01 -16.63 -0.05
C ASP A 170 -4.01 -15.55 -0.44
N ALA A 171 -3.73 -14.83 -1.52
CA ALA A 171 -4.51 -13.66 -1.92
C ALA A 171 -5.85 -13.99 -2.57
N LYS A 172 -6.13 -15.26 -2.86
CA LYS A 172 -7.42 -15.71 -3.39
C LYS A 172 -8.38 -16.17 -2.28
N THR A 173 -7.83 -16.83 -1.28
CA THR A 173 -8.64 -17.48 -0.24
C THR A 173 -8.55 -16.80 1.14
N GLY A 174 -7.54 -15.99 1.37
CA GLY A 174 -7.22 -15.40 2.68
C GLY A 174 -6.64 -16.43 3.67
N LYS A 175 -6.27 -17.61 3.20
CA LYS A 175 -5.66 -18.64 4.05
C LYS A 175 -4.22 -18.26 4.37
N VAL A 176 -3.85 -18.33 5.65
CA VAL A 176 -2.46 -18.24 6.05
C VAL A 176 -1.74 -19.51 5.59
N ILE A 177 -0.74 -19.33 4.73
CA ILE A 177 0.04 -20.42 4.14
C ILE A 177 1.22 -20.77 5.06
N LYS A 178 1.95 -19.73 5.53
CA LYS A 178 3.23 -19.92 6.19
C LYS A 178 3.59 -18.75 7.09
N GLU A 179 4.40 -18.98 8.11
CA GLU A 179 5.00 -17.95 8.97
C GLU A 179 6.51 -18.19 9.02
N TYR A 180 7.28 -17.13 8.77
CA TYR A 180 8.74 -17.15 8.80
C TYR A 180 9.29 -16.23 9.89
N LYS A 181 10.54 -16.49 10.25
CA LYS A 181 11.39 -15.51 10.94
C LYS A 181 12.26 -14.83 9.88
N VAL A 182 12.08 -13.54 9.67
CA VAL A 182 12.94 -12.77 8.78
C VAL A 182 14.32 -12.65 9.42
N ARG A 183 15.37 -13.03 8.70
CA ARG A 183 16.76 -12.78 9.11
C ARG A 183 17.18 -11.47 8.46
N VAL A 184 17.35 -10.43 9.26
CA VAL A 184 18.03 -9.22 8.81
C VAL A 184 19.52 -9.60 8.69
N ILE A 185 20.03 -9.64 7.46
CA ILE A 185 21.46 -9.70 7.21
C ILE A 185 21.97 -8.27 7.41
N VAL A 186 22.66 -8.03 8.50
CA VAL A 186 23.32 -6.76 8.82
C VAL A 186 24.67 -6.74 8.12
#